data_0591aa5aad1d201940edb98b0cac05bc
#
_entry.id   0591aa5aad1d201940edb98b0cac05bc
#
_cell.length_a   1.000
_cell.length_b   1.000
_cell.length_c   1.000
_cell.angle_alpha   90.00
_cell.angle_beta   90.00
_cell.angle_gamma   90.00
#
_symmetry.space_group_name_H-M   'P 1'
#
loop_
_entity.id
_entity.type
_entity.pdbx_description
1 polymer ?
#
loop_
_entity_poly.entity_id
_entity_poly.type
_entity_poly.pdbx_seq_one_letter_code
_entity_poly.pdbx_strand_id
1 'polypeptide(L)'
;MQKRQLPNGKWQFSEGYKDKDGVYRRITVIKPNKTRSSEKEAYEELQEKIREKLEVKIELKTIGYYKEEFFQIKKNSVSINTLASYKSILKLLDDNLNLKDISKLKFEKKLIKYKEKYSPGHVKLIKNIFNIFFKFIKTYYVPTFDVVLEFSLSKEDKFKERQKIKYIETNEIEELLSSITHATTKDFVTVQLLTGLRAGELLALTPKDIDIKNKTLTVNKTKHASGIFTSPKTLSSMRTIEIDNTTIDILMRYMSASKTIFDTNLSTLNHNLKKLNVSTHMFRHTHVALLVEAGVPIKVISERLRHSKIDTTLDIYTHVTEKMKLDLRTKLDKLCADFAQKQKQAP
;
A
#
# COMPACT_ATOMS: atom_id res chain seq x y z
N MET A 1 3.55 11.93 -45.54
CA MET A 1 4.63 12.59 -46.33
C MET A 1 4.16 12.84 -47.75
N GLN A 2 4.18 14.08 -48.24
CA GLN A 2 3.87 14.47 -49.64
C GLN A 2 5.17 14.58 -50.44
N LYS A 3 5.11 14.32 -51.72
CA LYS A 3 6.28 14.27 -52.63
C LYS A 3 6.00 15.12 -53.88
N ARG A 4 6.95 15.99 -54.25
CA ARG A 4 6.84 16.85 -55.43
C ARG A 4 8.20 16.95 -56.14
N GLN A 5 8.22 16.85 -57.46
CA GLN A 5 9.45 17.13 -58.21
C GLN A 5 9.57 18.65 -58.43
N LEU A 6 10.76 19.15 -58.22
CA LEU A 6 11.10 20.54 -58.42
C LEU A 6 11.59 20.76 -59.88
N PRO A 7 11.52 22.00 -60.43
CA PRO A 7 11.97 22.27 -61.79
C PRO A 7 13.45 21.93 -62.06
N ASN A 8 14.26 21.90 -61.00
CA ASN A 8 15.70 21.52 -61.09
C ASN A 8 15.95 20.00 -61.05
N GLY A 9 14.90 19.19 -61.20
CA GLY A 9 15.00 17.74 -61.17
C GLY A 9 15.08 17.09 -59.81
N LYS A 10 15.30 17.87 -58.75
CA LYS A 10 15.33 17.37 -57.34
C LYS A 10 13.93 17.06 -56.82
N TRP A 11 13.87 16.27 -55.76
CA TRP A 11 12.61 15.91 -55.13
C TRP A 11 12.45 16.58 -53.77
N GLN A 12 11.30 17.25 -53.57
CA GLN A 12 10.87 17.82 -52.33
C GLN A 12 9.94 16.84 -51.61
N PHE A 13 10.30 16.52 -50.37
CA PHE A 13 9.47 15.74 -49.43
C PHE A 13 8.95 16.69 -48.38
N SER A 14 7.67 16.61 -48.05
CA SER A 14 7.06 17.48 -47.02
C SER A 14 6.12 16.73 -46.11
N GLU A 15 6.12 17.13 -44.83
CA GLU A 15 5.26 16.58 -43.80
C GLU A 15 4.60 17.71 -43.02
N GLY A 16 3.31 17.53 -42.69
CA GLY A 16 2.57 18.47 -41.91
C GLY A 16 2.57 18.05 -40.44
N TYR A 17 2.63 19.03 -39.53
CA TYR A 17 2.49 18.82 -38.09
C TYR A 17 1.70 19.97 -37.49
N LYS A 18 1.12 19.75 -36.31
CA LYS A 18 0.53 20.83 -35.50
C LYS A 18 1.57 21.34 -34.54
N ASP A 19 1.79 22.65 -34.48
CA ASP A 19 2.65 23.27 -33.48
C ASP A 19 1.95 23.32 -32.10
N LYS A 20 2.60 23.91 -31.13
CA LYS A 20 2.14 23.99 -29.74
C LYS A 20 0.81 24.73 -29.57
N ASP A 21 0.57 25.68 -30.45
CA ASP A 21 -0.62 26.51 -30.45
C ASP A 21 -1.76 25.85 -31.23
N GLY A 22 -1.53 24.59 -31.72
CA GLY A 22 -2.48 23.85 -32.54
C GLY A 22 -2.50 24.27 -34.00
N VAL A 23 -1.61 25.19 -34.40
CA VAL A 23 -1.53 25.70 -35.75
C VAL A 23 -0.85 24.69 -36.66
N TYR A 24 -1.45 24.43 -37.83
CA TYR A 24 -0.89 23.49 -38.78
C TYR A 24 0.32 24.10 -39.51
N ARG A 25 1.48 23.45 -39.40
CA ARG A 25 2.76 23.82 -40.02
C ARG A 25 3.22 22.74 -40.97
N ARG A 26 4.12 23.08 -41.88
CA ARG A 26 4.71 22.15 -42.85
C ARG A 26 6.24 22.30 -42.85
N ILE A 27 6.94 21.17 -42.84
CA ILE A 27 8.39 21.09 -42.99
C ILE A 27 8.70 20.38 -44.29
N THR A 28 9.80 20.77 -44.92
CA THR A 28 10.25 20.23 -46.22
C THR A 28 11.72 19.83 -46.16
N VAL A 29 12.05 18.78 -46.93
CA VAL A 29 13.41 18.30 -47.14
C VAL A 29 13.56 18.05 -48.65
N ILE A 30 14.73 18.36 -49.19
CA ILE A 30 15.03 18.17 -50.60
C ILE A 30 16.09 17.09 -50.78
N LYS A 31 15.84 16.11 -51.64
CA LYS A 31 16.76 15.05 -51.99
C LYS A 31 17.02 15.05 -53.50
N PRO A 32 18.19 14.55 -53.96
CA PRO A 32 18.56 14.59 -55.39
C PRO A 32 17.69 13.71 -56.26
N ASN A 33 17.13 12.63 -55.71
CA ASN A 33 16.33 11.64 -56.44
C ASN A 33 15.19 11.08 -55.61
N LYS A 34 14.36 10.21 -56.22
CA LYS A 34 13.22 9.55 -55.58
C LYS A 34 13.46 8.04 -55.50
N THR A 35 14.59 7.64 -54.92
CA THR A 35 14.85 6.22 -54.62
C THR A 35 14.25 5.84 -53.29
N ARG A 36 14.07 4.55 -53.04
CA ARG A 36 13.57 4.03 -51.77
C ARG A 36 14.46 4.45 -50.58
N SER A 37 15.77 4.53 -50.79
CA SER A 37 16.75 5.02 -49.79
C SER A 37 16.54 6.50 -49.52
N SER A 38 16.46 7.36 -50.59
CA SER A 38 16.23 8.79 -50.41
C SER A 38 14.90 9.11 -49.77
N GLU A 39 13.86 8.30 -50.01
CA GLU A 39 12.56 8.45 -49.33
C GLU A 39 12.65 8.13 -47.84
N LYS A 40 13.39 7.07 -47.47
CA LYS A 40 13.60 6.70 -46.07
C LYS A 40 14.40 7.78 -45.34
N GLU A 41 15.50 8.24 -45.91
CA GLU A 41 16.32 9.33 -45.35
C GLU A 41 15.52 10.64 -45.21
N ALA A 42 14.71 10.99 -46.25
CA ALA A 42 13.87 12.17 -46.18
C ALA A 42 12.81 12.08 -45.07
N TYR A 43 12.25 10.89 -44.87
CA TYR A 43 11.29 10.66 -43.77
C TYR A 43 11.96 10.80 -42.39
N GLU A 44 13.11 10.19 -42.22
CA GLU A 44 13.88 10.29 -40.97
C GLU A 44 14.25 11.75 -40.66
N GLU A 45 14.76 12.48 -41.64
CA GLU A 45 15.12 13.91 -41.53
C GLU A 45 13.90 14.80 -41.26
N LEU A 46 12.75 14.52 -41.87
CA LEU A 46 11.50 15.23 -41.61
C LEU A 46 11.03 15.00 -40.18
N GLN A 47 11.07 13.75 -39.69
CA GLN A 47 10.68 13.43 -38.33
C GLN A 47 11.61 14.10 -37.26
N GLU A 48 12.91 14.16 -37.59
CA GLU A 48 13.88 14.83 -36.72
C GLU A 48 13.62 16.35 -36.65
N LYS A 49 13.43 16.99 -37.79
CA LYS A 49 13.08 18.41 -37.90
C LYS A 49 11.73 18.75 -37.22
N ILE A 50 10.74 17.87 -37.34
CA ILE A 50 9.46 18.02 -36.63
C ILE A 50 9.71 17.92 -35.11
N ARG A 51 10.51 16.95 -34.68
CA ARG A 51 10.87 16.77 -33.28
C ARG A 51 11.57 18.02 -32.71
N GLU A 52 12.58 18.54 -33.44
CA GLU A 52 13.27 19.79 -33.08
C GLU A 52 12.32 21.00 -33.01
N LYS A 53 11.35 21.10 -33.91
CA LYS A 53 10.35 22.20 -33.90
C LYS A 53 9.31 22.04 -32.83
N LEU A 54 8.97 20.80 -32.48
CA LEU A 54 8.08 20.45 -31.37
C LEU A 54 8.83 20.43 -30.03
N GLU A 55 10.15 20.22 -30.06
CA GLU A 55 10.98 20.42 -28.86
C GLU A 55 10.91 21.88 -28.45
N VAL A 56 9.97 22.12 -27.55
CA VAL A 56 10.10 23.25 -26.63
C VAL A 56 11.45 23.06 -25.99
N LYS A 57 12.31 24.09 -25.96
CA LYS A 57 13.35 24.20 -24.93
C LYS A 57 12.64 24.24 -23.60
N ILE A 58 12.21 23.08 -23.11
CA ILE A 58 11.65 22.92 -21.77
C ILE A 58 12.82 23.25 -20.87
N GLU A 59 12.76 24.39 -20.24
CA GLU A 59 13.73 24.76 -19.22
C GLU A 59 13.58 23.74 -18.10
N LEU A 60 14.50 22.77 -18.09
CA LEU A 60 14.49 21.70 -17.09
C LEU A 60 14.80 22.31 -15.73
N LYS A 61 13.81 22.31 -14.87
CA LYS A 61 13.92 22.79 -13.48
C LYS A 61 14.55 21.71 -12.60
N THR A 62 14.89 22.08 -11.38
CA THR A 62 15.39 21.13 -10.37
C THR A 62 14.28 20.24 -9.83
N ILE A 63 14.66 19.14 -9.18
CA ILE A 63 13.72 18.23 -8.53
C ILE A 63 12.92 18.93 -7.43
N GLY A 64 13.54 19.89 -6.72
CA GLY A 64 12.86 20.72 -5.72
C GLY A 64 11.63 21.45 -6.28
N TYR A 65 11.77 22.09 -7.43
CA TYR A 65 10.65 22.73 -8.13
C TYR A 65 9.50 21.76 -8.39
N TYR A 66 9.80 20.60 -9.00
CA TYR A 66 8.76 19.62 -9.32
C TYR A 66 8.13 18.97 -8.08
N LYS A 67 8.85 18.88 -6.96
CA LYS A 67 8.28 18.40 -5.68
C LYS A 67 7.24 19.39 -5.15
N GLU A 68 7.51 20.68 -5.18
CA GLU A 68 6.57 21.71 -4.73
C GLU A 68 5.26 21.62 -5.52
N GLU A 69 5.36 21.62 -6.84
CA GLU A 69 4.21 21.48 -7.74
C GLU A 69 3.44 20.18 -7.50
N PHE A 70 4.15 19.06 -7.33
CA PHE A 70 3.56 17.78 -7.01
C PHE A 70 2.78 17.81 -5.70
N PHE A 71 3.34 18.40 -4.66
CA PHE A 71 2.69 18.48 -3.36
C PHE A 71 1.46 19.39 -3.38
N GLN A 72 1.51 20.51 -4.10
CA GLN A 72 0.35 21.38 -4.25
C GLN A 72 -0.83 20.66 -4.91
N ILE A 73 -0.59 19.96 -6.01
CA ILE A 73 -1.64 19.20 -6.71
C ILE A 73 -2.12 18.01 -5.86
N LYS A 74 -1.21 17.28 -5.21
CA LYS A 74 -1.57 16.09 -4.42
C LYS A 74 -2.25 16.41 -3.10
N LYS A 75 -2.05 17.59 -2.53
CA LYS A 75 -2.66 18.01 -1.24
C LYS A 75 -4.19 17.80 -1.22
N ASN A 76 -4.86 18.08 -2.33
CA ASN A 76 -6.32 17.99 -2.43
C ASN A 76 -6.83 16.66 -3.00
N SER A 77 -5.94 15.79 -3.50
CA SER A 77 -6.33 14.56 -4.21
C SER A 77 -5.99 13.26 -3.47
N VAL A 78 -5.23 13.33 -2.39
CA VAL A 78 -4.82 12.15 -1.62
C VAL A 78 -5.06 12.34 -0.13
N SER A 79 -5.11 11.22 0.63
CA SER A 79 -5.24 11.30 2.09
C SER A 79 -4.00 11.94 2.73
N ILE A 80 -4.17 12.54 3.92
CA ILE A 80 -3.11 13.15 4.73
C ILE A 80 -1.94 12.18 4.94
N ASN A 81 -2.22 10.91 5.24
CA ASN A 81 -1.19 9.89 5.45
C ASN A 81 -0.44 9.56 4.14
N THR A 82 -1.13 9.53 3.01
CA THR A 82 -0.52 9.34 1.70
C THR A 82 0.40 10.51 1.35
N LEU A 83 -0.06 11.73 1.60
CA LEU A 83 0.76 12.94 1.39
C LEU A 83 2.00 12.96 2.29
N ALA A 84 1.85 12.57 3.57
CA ALA A 84 2.97 12.43 4.50
C ALA A 84 3.99 11.39 4.02
N SER A 85 3.52 10.25 3.50
CA SER A 85 4.38 9.22 2.90
C SER A 85 5.12 9.75 1.67
N TYR A 86 4.45 10.49 0.79
CA TYR A 86 5.09 11.13 -0.35
C TYR A 86 6.19 12.11 0.09
N LYS A 87 5.89 12.99 1.05
CA LYS A 87 6.87 13.93 1.60
C LYS A 87 8.07 13.24 2.21
N SER A 88 7.85 12.19 3.01
CA SER A 88 8.92 11.43 3.66
C SER A 88 9.84 10.74 2.65
N ILE A 89 9.27 10.08 1.63
CA ILE A 89 10.05 9.34 0.63
C ILE A 89 10.74 10.29 -0.35
N LEU A 90 10.07 11.34 -0.80
CA LEU A 90 10.66 12.27 -1.77
C LEU A 90 11.81 13.11 -1.17
N LYS A 91 11.96 13.18 0.17
CA LYS A 91 13.17 13.71 0.82
C LYS A 91 14.45 12.94 0.46
N LEU A 92 14.34 11.69 0.00
CA LEU A 92 15.49 10.90 -0.47
C LEU A 92 16.03 11.36 -1.83
N LEU A 93 15.30 12.21 -2.54
CA LEU A 93 15.77 12.91 -3.74
C LEU A 93 16.36 14.26 -3.33
N ASP A 94 17.52 14.59 -3.88
CA ASP A 94 18.14 15.90 -3.72
C ASP A 94 17.32 16.96 -4.47
N ASP A 95 16.98 18.06 -3.79
CA ASP A 95 16.20 19.15 -4.37
C ASP A 95 16.96 19.89 -5.48
N ASN A 96 18.29 19.95 -5.40
CA ASN A 96 19.17 20.60 -6.38
C ASN A 96 19.45 19.73 -7.61
N LEU A 97 19.06 18.45 -7.58
CA LEU A 97 19.27 17.56 -8.72
C LEU A 97 18.53 18.06 -9.96
N ASN A 98 19.24 18.19 -11.07
CA ASN A 98 18.61 18.50 -12.35
C ASN A 98 17.91 17.29 -12.94
N LEU A 99 16.79 17.50 -13.63
CA LEU A 99 16.03 16.42 -14.25
C LEU A 99 16.86 15.64 -15.29
N LYS A 100 17.75 16.32 -16.02
CA LYS A 100 18.69 15.69 -16.98
C LYS A 100 19.62 14.66 -16.38
N ASP A 101 19.92 14.77 -15.08
CA ASP A 101 20.86 13.90 -14.38
C ASP A 101 20.19 12.64 -13.83
N ILE A 102 18.87 12.52 -14.04
CA ILE A 102 18.08 11.35 -13.64
C ILE A 102 18.14 10.31 -14.76
N SER A 103 18.74 9.16 -14.47
CA SER A 103 18.70 8.01 -15.36
C SER A 103 18.13 6.78 -14.64
N LYS A 104 17.43 5.92 -15.38
CA LYS A 104 16.86 4.66 -14.87
C LYS A 104 17.95 3.85 -14.14
N LEU A 105 19.10 3.60 -14.81
CA LEU A 105 20.16 2.79 -14.26
C LEU A 105 20.74 3.35 -12.95
N LYS A 106 20.97 4.67 -12.87
CA LYS A 106 21.50 5.31 -11.66
C LYS A 106 20.55 5.13 -10.47
N PHE A 107 19.25 5.27 -10.71
CA PHE A 107 18.25 5.15 -9.66
C PHE A 107 17.97 3.70 -9.27
N GLU A 108 17.98 2.76 -10.17
CA GLU A 108 17.88 1.33 -9.86
C GLU A 108 19.07 0.85 -9.00
N LYS A 109 20.31 1.26 -9.34
CA LYS A 109 21.48 1.03 -8.48
C LYS A 109 21.28 1.63 -7.08
N LYS A 110 20.68 2.83 -6.97
CA LYS A 110 20.35 3.46 -5.69
C LYS A 110 19.30 2.66 -4.90
N LEU A 111 18.29 2.10 -5.58
CA LEU A 111 17.30 1.23 -4.93
C LEU A 111 17.93 -0.05 -4.37
N ILE A 112 18.90 -0.63 -5.07
CA ILE A 112 19.65 -1.79 -4.57
C ILE A 112 20.40 -1.43 -3.29
N LYS A 113 21.12 -0.31 -3.25
CA LYS A 113 21.80 0.18 -2.03
C LYS A 113 20.83 0.45 -0.88
N TYR A 114 19.62 0.86 -1.17
CA TYR A 114 18.61 1.07 -0.13
C TYR A 114 18.20 -0.22 0.59
N LYS A 115 18.40 -1.42 0.01
CA LYS A 115 18.18 -2.71 0.72
C LYS A 115 19.10 -2.89 1.94
N GLU A 116 20.24 -2.22 1.99
CA GLU A 116 21.15 -2.25 3.13
C GLU A 116 20.58 -1.49 4.34
N LYS A 117 19.74 -0.47 4.07
CA LYS A 117 19.21 0.45 5.09
C LYS A 117 17.72 0.22 5.38
N TYR A 118 16.98 -0.26 4.42
CA TYR A 118 15.52 -0.39 4.49
C TYR A 118 15.07 -1.81 4.18
N SER A 119 13.92 -2.22 4.75
CA SER A 119 13.32 -3.50 4.39
C SER A 119 12.95 -3.56 2.90
N PRO A 120 12.95 -4.74 2.27
CA PRO A 120 12.59 -4.90 0.86
C PRO A 120 11.23 -4.30 0.49
N GLY A 121 10.22 -4.45 1.36
CA GLY A 121 8.90 -3.82 1.18
C GLY A 121 8.97 -2.30 1.21
N HIS A 122 9.81 -1.71 2.07
CA HIS A 122 10.02 -0.26 2.10
C HIS A 122 10.73 0.23 0.82
N VAL A 123 11.72 -0.50 0.31
CA VAL A 123 12.37 -0.19 -0.98
C VAL A 123 11.37 -0.23 -2.12
N LYS A 124 10.45 -1.22 -2.12
CA LYS A 124 9.34 -1.28 -3.08
C LYS A 124 8.42 -0.05 -2.98
N LEU A 125 8.15 0.42 -1.76
CA LEU A 125 7.38 1.65 -1.53
C LEU A 125 8.10 2.88 -2.10
N ILE A 126 9.41 3.01 -1.84
CA ILE A 126 10.25 4.09 -2.39
C ILE A 126 10.17 4.10 -3.92
N LYS A 127 10.38 2.94 -4.56
CA LYS A 127 10.27 2.80 -6.01
C LYS A 127 8.90 3.24 -6.54
N ASN A 128 7.83 2.81 -5.88
CA ASN A 128 6.47 3.15 -6.31
C ASN A 128 6.22 4.66 -6.23
N ILE A 129 6.65 5.32 -5.15
CA ILE A 129 6.47 6.77 -4.98
C ILE A 129 7.33 7.54 -5.98
N PHE A 130 8.57 7.12 -6.24
CA PHE A 130 9.40 7.72 -7.29
C PHE A 130 8.73 7.61 -8.65
N ASN A 131 8.19 6.44 -9.01
CA ASN A 131 7.48 6.26 -10.27
C ASN A 131 6.23 7.13 -10.39
N ILE A 132 5.47 7.31 -9.29
CA ILE A 132 4.32 8.23 -9.27
C ILE A 132 4.78 9.68 -9.52
N PHE A 133 5.88 10.09 -8.90
CA PHE A 133 6.46 11.42 -9.05
C PHE A 133 7.04 11.63 -10.45
N PHE A 134 7.79 10.68 -10.99
CA PHE A 134 8.35 10.75 -12.35
C PHE A 134 7.25 10.75 -13.42
N LYS A 135 6.20 9.94 -13.22
CA LYS A 135 5.02 9.99 -14.09
C LYS A 135 4.33 11.36 -14.05
N PHE A 136 4.27 12.01 -12.90
CA PHE A 136 3.74 13.35 -12.77
C PHE A 136 4.57 14.35 -13.61
N ILE A 137 5.90 14.33 -13.49
CA ILE A 137 6.80 15.19 -14.29
C ILE A 137 6.58 14.93 -15.79
N LYS A 138 6.54 13.66 -16.20
CA LYS A 138 6.28 13.28 -17.60
C LYS A 138 4.95 13.84 -18.10
N THR A 139 3.91 13.72 -17.29
CA THR A 139 2.54 14.07 -17.71
C THR A 139 2.33 15.57 -17.83
N TYR A 140 2.88 16.37 -16.91
CA TYR A 140 2.54 17.78 -16.81
C TYR A 140 3.65 18.74 -17.28
N TYR A 141 4.92 18.30 -17.34
CA TYR A 141 6.04 19.21 -17.58
C TYR A 141 6.95 18.78 -18.72
N VAL A 142 7.38 17.52 -18.75
CA VAL A 142 8.39 17.02 -19.68
C VAL A 142 7.95 15.70 -20.32
N PRO A 143 7.12 15.70 -21.36
CA PRO A 143 6.61 14.48 -21.98
C PRO A 143 7.69 13.49 -22.46
N THR A 144 8.90 13.97 -22.78
CA THR A 144 10.05 13.16 -23.17
C THR A 144 10.75 12.50 -22.00
N PHE A 145 10.44 12.89 -20.74
CA PHE A 145 10.99 12.28 -19.54
C PHE A 145 10.34 10.92 -19.27
N ASP A 146 11.02 9.85 -19.69
CA ASP A 146 10.49 8.49 -19.56
C ASP A 146 11.36 7.61 -18.68
N VAL A 147 11.33 7.89 -17.38
CA VAL A 147 12.02 7.11 -16.36
C VAL A 147 11.01 6.32 -15.54
N VAL A 148 10.98 5.01 -15.76
CA VAL A 148 10.20 4.05 -14.98
C VAL A 148 11.16 3.10 -14.29
N LEU A 149 11.21 3.17 -12.96
CA LEU A 149 12.08 2.33 -12.15
C LEU A 149 11.48 0.93 -11.98
N GLU A 150 12.31 -0.07 -12.14
CA GLU A 150 11.95 -1.46 -11.89
C GLU A 150 12.63 -1.94 -10.61
N PHE A 151 11.88 -2.59 -9.77
CA PHE A 151 12.37 -3.26 -8.56
C PHE A 151 11.36 -4.34 -8.20
N SER A 152 11.80 -5.57 -8.16
CA SER A 152 11.02 -6.71 -7.71
C SER A 152 11.64 -7.34 -6.48
N LEU A 153 10.81 -7.84 -5.59
CA LEU A 153 11.26 -8.63 -4.45
C LEU A 153 11.77 -9.99 -4.94
N SER A 154 12.92 -10.43 -4.46
CA SER A 154 13.39 -11.80 -4.66
C SER A 154 12.43 -12.82 -4.05
N LYS A 155 12.56 -14.09 -4.41
CA LYS A 155 11.77 -15.16 -3.78
C LYS A 155 12.02 -15.21 -2.27
N GLU A 156 13.27 -15.03 -1.83
CA GLU A 156 13.66 -14.94 -0.43
C GLU A 156 13.06 -13.74 0.29
N ASP A 157 13.08 -12.54 -0.34
CA ASP A 157 12.47 -11.34 0.23
C ASP A 157 10.95 -11.54 0.43
N LYS A 158 10.27 -12.13 -0.56
CA LYS A 158 8.84 -12.45 -0.46
C LYS A 158 8.55 -13.45 0.64
N PHE A 159 9.39 -14.48 0.79
CA PHE A 159 9.28 -15.47 1.84
C PHE A 159 9.47 -14.85 3.23
N LYS A 160 10.53 -14.04 3.41
CA LYS A 160 10.78 -13.29 4.65
C LYS A 160 9.65 -12.31 4.99
N GLU A 161 9.02 -11.67 4.00
CA GLU A 161 7.87 -10.78 4.23
C GLU A 161 6.62 -11.56 4.66
N ARG A 162 6.36 -12.75 4.12
CA ARG A 162 5.26 -13.62 4.56
C ARG A 162 5.45 -14.10 5.98
N GLN A 163 6.68 -14.47 6.37
CA GLN A 163 6.99 -14.85 7.76
C GLN A 163 6.84 -13.70 8.76
N LYS A 164 6.71 -12.44 8.30
CA LYS A 164 6.49 -11.27 9.18
C LYS A 164 5.04 -11.09 9.62
N ILE A 165 4.11 -11.91 9.15
CA ILE A 165 2.74 -11.89 9.67
C ILE A 165 2.82 -12.46 11.09
N LYS A 166 2.91 -11.55 12.04
CA LYS A 166 2.94 -11.90 13.45
C LYS A 166 1.53 -11.86 14.01
N TYR A 167 1.11 -12.93 14.59
CA TYR A 167 -0.03 -13.00 15.50
C TYR A 167 0.46 -13.61 16.82
N ILE A 168 -0.32 -13.47 17.86
CA ILE A 168 -0.03 -13.97 19.20
C ILE A 168 -0.71 -15.32 19.29
N GLU A 169 0.01 -16.34 19.72
CA GLU A 169 -0.54 -17.65 19.95
C GLU A 169 -1.59 -17.64 21.05
N THR A 170 -2.63 -18.44 20.92
CA THR A 170 -3.77 -18.44 21.85
C THR A 170 -3.35 -18.63 23.31
N ASN A 171 -2.36 -19.50 23.54
CA ASN A 171 -1.80 -19.76 24.88
C ASN A 171 -0.95 -18.60 25.45
N GLU A 172 -0.51 -17.65 24.62
CA GLU A 172 0.30 -16.50 25.05
C GLU A 172 -0.55 -15.25 25.34
N ILE A 173 -1.83 -15.24 24.94
CA ILE A 173 -2.71 -14.06 25.05
C ILE A 173 -2.89 -13.61 26.49
N GLU A 174 -3.13 -14.55 27.41
CA GLU A 174 -3.39 -14.25 28.83
C GLU A 174 -2.15 -13.64 29.51
N GLU A 175 -0.98 -14.22 29.27
CA GLU A 175 0.30 -13.70 29.75
C GLU A 175 0.58 -12.30 29.20
N LEU A 176 0.37 -12.09 27.90
CA LEU A 176 0.53 -10.79 27.27
C LEU A 176 -0.42 -9.75 27.89
N LEU A 177 -1.71 -10.07 28.05
CA LEU A 177 -2.69 -9.14 28.66
C LEU A 177 -2.33 -8.82 30.11
N SER A 178 -1.76 -9.77 30.85
CA SER A 178 -1.28 -9.56 32.20
C SER A 178 -0.06 -8.63 32.27
N SER A 179 0.76 -8.66 31.24
CA SER A 179 1.96 -7.80 31.13
C SER A 179 1.65 -6.34 30.75
N ILE A 180 0.42 -6.04 30.34
CA ILE A 180 -0.01 -4.67 30.01
C ILE A 180 -0.41 -3.96 31.31
N THR A 181 0.41 -3.01 31.75
CA THR A 181 0.22 -2.29 33.01
C THR A 181 -0.86 -1.21 32.97
N HIS A 182 -1.05 -0.56 31.81
CA HIS A 182 -2.06 0.49 31.64
C HIS A 182 -3.45 -0.09 31.38
N ALA A 183 -4.38 0.10 32.31
CA ALA A 183 -5.74 -0.44 32.24
C ALA A 183 -6.45 -0.09 30.91
N THR A 184 -6.46 1.18 30.52
CA THR A 184 -7.07 1.59 29.24
C THR A 184 -6.44 0.92 28.02
N THR A 185 -5.10 0.70 28.03
CA THR A 185 -4.41 -0.01 26.94
C THR A 185 -4.78 -1.49 26.94
N LYS A 186 -4.86 -2.11 28.12
CA LYS A 186 -5.27 -3.51 28.28
C LYS A 186 -6.69 -3.72 27.76
N ASP A 187 -7.63 -2.87 28.18
CA ASP A 187 -9.01 -2.92 27.73
C ASP A 187 -9.15 -2.67 26.22
N PHE A 188 -8.41 -1.70 25.68
CA PHE A 188 -8.35 -1.44 24.24
C PHE A 188 -7.87 -2.68 23.45
N VAL A 189 -6.79 -3.31 23.90
CA VAL A 189 -6.22 -4.52 23.31
C VAL A 189 -7.20 -5.68 23.40
N THR A 190 -7.85 -5.87 24.53
CA THR A 190 -8.87 -6.93 24.72
C THR A 190 -10.03 -6.75 23.73
N VAL A 191 -10.59 -5.54 23.64
CA VAL A 191 -11.66 -5.26 22.66
C VAL A 191 -11.15 -5.49 21.22
N GLN A 192 -9.91 -5.13 20.92
CA GLN A 192 -9.34 -5.33 19.59
C GLN A 192 -9.16 -6.82 19.25
N LEU A 193 -8.75 -7.64 20.23
CA LEU A 193 -8.66 -9.10 20.11
C LEU A 193 -10.03 -9.74 19.87
N LEU A 194 -11.07 -9.27 20.57
CA LEU A 194 -12.43 -9.84 20.46
C LEU A 194 -13.19 -9.37 19.21
N THR A 195 -12.89 -8.18 18.69
CA THR A 195 -13.62 -7.60 17.55
C THR A 195 -12.87 -7.61 16.24
N GLY A 196 -11.53 -7.67 16.27
CA GLY A 196 -10.67 -7.55 15.10
C GLY A 196 -10.65 -6.17 14.46
N LEU A 197 -11.15 -5.12 15.12
CA LEU A 197 -11.17 -3.76 14.59
C LEU A 197 -9.76 -3.22 14.35
N ARG A 198 -9.61 -2.37 13.32
CA ARG A 198 -8.39 -1.60 13.17
C ARG A 198 -8.27 -0.60 14.34
N ALA A 199 -7.05 -0.34 14.81
CA ALA A 199 -6.86 0.59 15.92
C ALA A 199 -7.54 1.96 15.68
N GLY A 200 -7.45 2.51 14.46
CA GLY A 200 -8.10 3.76 14.12
C GLY A 200 -9.63 3.68 14.10
N GLU A 201 -10.22 2.52 13.76
CA GLU A 201 -11.66 2.27 13.84
C GLU A 201 -12.10 2.24 15.31
N LEU A 202 -11.38 1.50 16.15
CA LEU A 202 -11.69 1.39 17.60
C LEU A 202 -11.51 2.73 18.32
N LEU A 203 -10.47 3.51 18.00
CA LEU A 203 -10.25 4.86 18.53
C LEU A 203 -11.32 5.88 18.08
N ALA A 204 -12.06 5.58 17.03
CA ALA A 204 -13.11 6.45 16.51
C ALA A 204 -14.49 6.14 17.08
N LEU A 205 -14.67 5.02 17.78
CA LEU A 205 -15.98 4.62 18.31
C LEU A 205 -16.55 5.63 19.30
N THR A 206 -17.84 5.84 19.21
CA THR A 206 -18.64 6.65 20.11
C THR A 206 -19.76 5.80 20.71
N PRO A 207 -20.39 6.20 21.82
CA PRO A 207 -21.52 5.48 22.39
C PRO A 207 -22.66 5.20 21.39
N LYS A 208 -22.85 6.09 20.40
CA LYS A 208 -23.88 5.95 19.36
C LYS A 208 -23.61 4.80 18.37
N ASP A 209 -22.39 4.30 18.32
CA ASP A 209 -22.00 3.22 17.40
C ASP A 209 -22.25 1.83 18.00
N ILE A 210 -22.72 1.75 19.27
CA ILE A 210 -22.90 0.51 20.02
C ILE A 210 -24.38 0.31 20.32
N ASP A 211 -24.93 -0.81 19.87
CA ASP A 211 -26.28 -1.28 20.21
C ASP A 211 -26.15 -2.43 21.21
N ILE A 212 -26.33 -2.10 22.50
CA ILE A 212 -26.22 -3.05 23.61
C ILE A 212 -27.34 -4.10 23.52
N LYS A 213 -28.57 -3.69 23.11
CA LYS A 213 -29.73 -4.59 23.06
C LYS A 213 -29.53 -5.69 22.02
N ASN A 214 -29.04 -5.31 20.83
CA ASN A 214 -28.80 -6.23 19.72
C ASN A 214 -27.36 -6.80 19.74
N LYS A 215 -26.54 -6.40 20.71
CA LYS A 215 -25.12 -6.79 20.83
C LYS A 215 -24.36 -6.57 19.54
N THR A 216 -24.48 -5.37 18.97
CA THR A 216 -23.81 -5.01 17.72
C THR A 216 -23.01 -3.72 17.86
N LEU A 217 -22.01 -3.58 17.00
CA LEU A 217 -21.13 -2.43 16.90
C LEU A 217 -21.02 -2.00 15.44
N THR A 218 -21.27 -0.72 15.15
CA THR A 218 -21.21 -0.15 13.80
C THR A 218 -19.89 0.59 13.58
N VAL A 219 -19.14 0.18 12.57
CA VAL A 219 -17.89 0.82 12.13
C VAL A 219 -18.19 1.72 10.95
N ASN A 220 -18.19 3.03 11.15
CA ASN A 220 -18.52 4.04 10.15
C ASN A 220 -17.48 5.17 10.03
N LYS A 221 -16.42 5.13 10.83
CA LYS A 221 -15.36 6.16 10.85
C LYS A 221 -14.04 5.60 11.35
N THR A 222 -12.97 6.37 11.13
CA THR A 222 -11.64 6.07 11.64
C THR A 222 -10.95 7.34 12.12
N LYS A 223 -10.18 7.24 13.21
CA LYS A 223 -9.36 8.33 13.77
C LYS A 223 -7.91 8.11 13.32
N HIS A 224 -7.36 9.08 12.62
CA HIS A 224 -5.95 9.05 12.21
C HIS A 224 -5.00 9.41 13.37
N ALA A 225 -3.71 9.11 13.20
CA ALA A 225 -2.68 9.49 14.18
C ALA A 225 -2.61 11.00 14.43
N SER A 226 -3.01 11.81 13.45
CA SER A 226 -3.16 13.27 13.58
C SER A 226 -4.40 13.72 14.38
N GLY A 227 -5.19 12.79 14.91
CA GLY A 227 -6.44 13.09 15.63
C GLY A 227 -7.65 13.37 14.73
N ILE A 228 -7.47 13.44 13.43
CA ILE A 228 -8.55 13.75 12.47
C ILE A 228 -9.42 12.52 12.25
N PHE A 229 -10.74 12.73 12.35
CA PHE A 229 -11.74 11.73 12.00
C PHE A 229 -12.01 11.78 10.49
N THR A 230 -12.03 10.63 9.85
CA THR A 230 -12.43 10.51 8.45
C THR A 230 -13.49 9.43 8.29
N SER A 231 -14.43 9.68 7.39
CA SER A 231 -15.31 8.62 6.91
C SER A 231 -14.48 7.53 6.21
N PRO A 232 -14.93 6.29 6.20
CA PRO A 232 -14.28 5.24 5.43
C PRO A 232 -14.16 5.66 3.97
N LYS A 233 -13.04 5.30 3.32
CA LYS A 233 -12.74 5.67 1.91
C LYS A 233 -13.80 5.20 0.91
N THR A 234 -14.62 4.22 1.29
CA THR A 234 -15.71 3.68 0.47
C THR A 234 -16.92 3.36 1.37
N LEU A 235 -18.13 3.52 0.88
CA LEU A 235 -19.35 3.07 1.55
C LEU A 235 -19.29 1.59 1.94
N SER A 236 -18.61 0.77 1.14
CA SER A 236 -18.36 -0.64 1.44
C SER A 236 -17.50 -0.89 2.69
N SER A 237 -16.88 0.13 3.26
CA SER A 237 -16.10 -0.01 4.51
C SER A 237 -16.93 0.15 5.77
N MET A 238 -18.18 0.61 5.65
CA MET A 238 -19.14 0.63 6.75
C MET A 238 -19.64 -0.80 7.00
N ARG A 239 -19.65 -1.21 8.26
CA ARG A 239 -20.14 -2.53 8.66
C ARG A 239 -20.66 -2.52 10.08
N THR A 240 -21.57 -3.43 10.35
CA THR A 240 -22.01 -3.77 11.71
C THR A 240 -21.49 -5.17 12.01
N ILE A 241 -20.92 -5.36 13.19
CA ILE A 241 -20.43 -6.65 13.66
C ILE A 241 -21.10 -7.00 14.99
N GLU A 242 -21.35 -8.28 15.20
CA GLU A 242 -21.80 -8.79 16.51
C GLU A 242 -20.63 -8.70 17.51
N ILE A 243 -20.97 -8.41 18.77
CA ILE A 243 -20.04 -8.35 19.90
C ILE A 243 -20.57 -9.17 21.06
N ASP A 244 -19.65 -9.72 21.85
CA ASP A 244 -19.96 -10.51 23.04
C ASP A 244 -20.18 -9.63 24.29
N ASN A 245 -20.66 -10.23 25.37
CA ASN A 245 -20.93 -9.52 26.62
C ASN A 245 -19.65 -8.92 27.23
N THR A 246 -18.53 -9.62 27.15
CA THR A 246 -17.23 -9.13 27.66
C THR A 246 -16.83 -7.85 26.97
N THR A 247 -16.97 -7.80 25.65
CA THR A 247 -16.74 -6.58 24.86
C THR A 247 -17.67 -5.45 25.29
N ILE A 248 -18.96 -5.74 25.49
CA ILE A 248 -19.96 -4.74 25.97
C ILE A 248 -19.55 -4.20 27.34
N ASP A 249 -19.25 -5.08 28.30
CA ASP A 249 -18.87 -4.69 29.68
C ASP A 249 -17.62 -3.80 29.69
N ILE A 250 -16.63 -4.10 28.85
CA ILE A 250 -15.46 -3.25 28.72
C ILE A 250 -15.83 -1.88 28.14
N LEU A 251 -16.59 -1.85 27.03
CA LEU A 251 -16.96 -0.61 26.38
C LEU A 251 -17.83 0.29 27.28
N MET A 252 -18.73 -0.30 28.06
CA MET A 252 -19.58 0.43 29.01
C MET A 252 -18.78 1.20 30.07
N ARG A 253 -17.63 0.69 30.51
CA ARG A 253 -16.75 1.40 31.47
C ARG A 253 -16.26 2.76 30.95
N TYR A 254 -16.26 2.96 29.64
CA TYR A 254 -15.76 4.16 28.97
C TYR A 254 -16.85 5.02 28.32
N MET A 255 -18.13 4.63 28.40
CA MET A 255 -19.22 5.34 27.71
C MET A 255 -19.53 6.73 28.26
N SER A 256 -19.14 7.04 29.49
CA SER A 256 -19.49 8.29 30.18
C SER A 256 -18.47 9.41 30.04
N ALA A 257 -17.29 9.15 29.52
CA ALA A 257 -16.15 10.02 29.76
C ALA A 257 -15.79 11.02 28.64
N SER A 258 -16.17 10.78 27.39
CA SER A 258 -15.72 11.64 26.28
C SER A 258 -16.51 11.48 24.98
N LYS A 259 -16.13 12.22 23.94
CA LYS A 259 -16.71 12.11 22.59
C LYS A 259 -16.48 10.73 21.96
N THR A 260 -15.41 10.03 22.36
CA THR A 260 -15.06 8.68 21.91
C THR A 260 -14.97 7.72 23.09
N ILE A 261 -15.25 6.44 22.88
CA ILE A 261 -15.18 5.41 23.92
C ILE A 261 -13.80 5.39 24.59
N PHE A 262 -12.73 5.29 23.81
CA PHE A 262 -11.38 5.36 24.34
C PHE A 262 -10.78 6.75 24.10
N ASP A 263 -10.58 7.51 25.18
CA ASP A 263 -9.90 8.80 25.13
C ASP A 263 -8.37 8.61 25.15
N THR A 264 -7.87 8.11 24.03
CA THR A 264 -6.44 7.88 23.80
C THR A 264 -6.09 8.09 22.32
N ASN A 265 -4.84 7.89 21.99
CA ASN A 265 -4.35 7.99 20.61
C ASN A 265 -3.37 6.87 20.26
N LEU A 266 -3.14 6.67 18.97
CA LEU A 266 -2.30 5.60 18.46
C LEU A 266 -0.85 5.69 18.96
N SER A 267 -0.33 6.90 19.17
CA SER A 267 1.04 7.10 19.67
C SER A 267 1.20 6.59 21.09
N THR A 268 0.24 6.91 21.96
CA THR A 268 0.21 6.44 23.35
C THR A 268 0.09 4.92 23.42
N LEU A 269 -0.83 4.33 22.64
CA LEU A 269 -0.97 2.87 22.57
C LEU A 269 0.34 2.20 22.12
N ASN A 270 0.95 2.69 21.05
CA ASN A 270 2.20 2.14 20.55
C ASN A 270 3.36 2.32 21.57
N HIS A 271 3.39 3.43 22.30
CA HIS A 271 4.37 3.63 23.37
C HIS A 271 4.22 2.59 24.48
N ASN A 272 2.99 2.38 24.95
CA ASN A 272 2.70 1.41 26.03
C ASN A 272 2.99 -0.04 25.60
N LEU A 273 2.82 -0.37 24.33
CA LEU A 273 3.02 -1.71 23.78
C LEU A 273 4.47 -1.96 23.32
N LYS A 274 5.29 -0.90 23.20
CA LYS A 274 6.65 -1.01 22.63
C LYS A 274 7.54 -2.00 23.37
N LYS A 275 7.47 -2.02 24.70
CA LYS A 275 8.28 -2.93 25.55
C LYS A 275 7.93 -4.41 25.34
N LEU A 276 6.69 -4.69 24.94
CA LEU A 276 6.19 -6.04 24.68
C LEU A 276 6.46 -6.51 23.25
N ASN A 277 7.08 -5.67 22.42
CA ASN A 277 7.37 -5.94 21.00
C ASN A 277 6.14 -6.35 20.18
N VAL A 278 4.97 -5.84 20.56
CA VAL A 278 3.70 -6.06 19.85
C VAL A 278 3.18 -4.75 19.26
N SER A 279 2.35 -4.87 18.24
CA SER A 279 1.70 -3.74 17.58
C SER A 279 0.18 -3.92 17.56
N THR A 280 -0.56 -2.81 17.50
CA THR A 280 -2.02 -2.86 17.39
C THR A 280 -2.52 -3.68 16.20
N HIS A 281 -1.72 -3.82 15.14
CA HIS A 281 -2.11 -4.63 13.97
C HIS A 281 -2.00 -6.14 14.23
N MET A 282 -1.08 -6.56 15.11
CA MET A 282 -0.96 -7.95 15.52
C MET A 282 -2.22 -8.47 16.20
N PHE A 283 -2.89 -7.68 17.01
CA PHE A 283 -4.14 -8.09 17.69
C PHE A 283 -5.26 -8.39 16.71
N ARG A 284 -5.34 -7.64 15.60
CA ARG A 284 -6.26 -7.95 14.53
C ARG A 284 -5.88 -9.24 13.80
N HIS A 285 -4.61 -9.51 13.61
CA HIS A 285 -4.14 -10.79 13.04
C HIS A 285 -4.44 -11.95 14.00
N THR A 286 -4.26 -11.74 15.29
CA THR A 286 -4.61 -12.70 16.34
C THR A 286 -6.11 -13.01 16.33
N HIS A 287 -6.97 -11.99 16.19
CA HIS A 287 -8.41 -12.22 16.02
C HIS A 287 -8.74 -13.13 14.84
N VAL A 288 -8.05 -12.96 13.69
CA VAL A 288 -8.19 -13.88 12.55
C VAL A 288 -7.78 -15.28 12.94
N ALA A 289 -6.63 -15.46 13.61
CA ALA A 289 -6.14 -16.75 14.03
C ALA A 289 -7.12 -17.46 14.98
N LEU A 290 -7.65 -16.74 15.98
CA LEU A 290 -8.67 -17.26 16.92
C LEU A 290 -9.93 -17.73 16.20
N LEU A 291 -10.42 -16.99 15.21
CA LEU A 291 -11.60 -17.38 14.44
C LEU A 291 -11.31 -18.60 13.53
N VAL A 292 -10.12 -18.70 12.98
CA VAL A 292 -9.68 -19.89 12.20
C VAL A 292 -9.58 -21.12 13.09
N GLU A 293 -8.98 -20.99 14.28
CA GLU A 293 -8.88 -22.07 15.27
C GLU A 293 -10.28 -22.53 15.76
N ALA A 294 -11.23 -21.59 15.86
CA ALA A 294 -12.62 -21.87 16.16
C ALA A 294 -13.41 -22.47 14.98
N GLY A 295 -12.78 -22.70 13.82
CA GLY A 295 -13.39 -23.31 12.65
C GLY A 295 -14.29 -22.38 11.84
N VAL A 296 -14.22 -21.06 12.04
CA VAL A 296 -15.03 -20.09 11.27
C VAL A 296 -14.53 -20.05 9.82
N PRO A 297 -15.43 -20.17 8.81
CA PRO A 297 -15.03 -20.10 7.41
C PRO A 297 -14.34 -18.79 7.04
N ILE A 298 -13.26 -18.87 6.25
CA ILE A 298 -12.43 -17.72 5.85
C ILE A 298 -13.24 -16.60 5.19
N LYS A 299 -14.29 -16.94 4.45
CA LYS A 299 -15.18 -15.96 3.83
C LYS A 299 -15.90 -15.11 4.87
N VAL A 300 -16.44 -15.73 5.93
CA VAL A 300 -17.11 -15.04 7.04
C VAL A 300 -16.14 -14.14 7.79
N ILE A 301 -14.92 -14.62 8.06
CA ILE A 301 -13.86 -13.83 8.68
C ILE A 301 -13.51 -12.60 7.81
N SER A 302 -13.34 -12.78 6.52
CA SER A 302 -13.02 -11.70 5.59
C SER A 302 -14.14 -10.65 5.49
N GLU A 303 -15.39 -11.07 5.50
CA GLU A 303 -16.57 -10.20 5.51
C GLU A 303 -16.67 -9.41 6.82
N ARG A 304 -16.51 -10.05 7.98
CA ARG A 304 -16.49 -9.41 9.30
C ARG A 304 -15.43 -8.32 9.38
N LEU A 305 -14.24 -8.59 8.86
CA LEU A 305 -13.11 -7.66 8.92
C LEU A 305 -13.07 -6.64 7.78
N ARG A 306 -13.84 -6.86 6.71
CA ARG A 306 -13.80 -6.02 5.49
C ARG A 306 -12.37 -5.84 5.00
N HIS A 307 -11.66 -6.95 4.79
CA HIS A 307 -10.39 -6.90 4.10
C HIS A 307 -10.61 -6.59 2.62
N SER A 308 -10.01 -5.49 2.13
CA SER A 308 -10.07 -5.12 0.70
C SER A 308 -9.39 -6.14 -0.21
N LYS A 309 -8.49 -6.95 0.35
CA LYS A 309 -7.85 -8.11 -0.28
C LYS A 309 -7.92 -9.28 0.68
N ILE A 310 -8.42 -10.40 0.22
CA ILE A 310 -8.51 -11.63 0.99
C ILE A 310 -7.13 -12.21 1.32
N ASP A 311 -6.09 -11.81 0.56
CA ASP A 311 -4.73 -12.34 0.65
C ASP A 311 -4.17 -12.33 2.09
N THR A 312 -4.38 -11.22 2.83
CA THR A 312 -3.89 -11.12 4.23
C THR A 312 -4.59 -12.10 5.16
N THR A 313 -5.90 -12.31 4.99
CA THR A 313 -6.65 -13.30 5.76
C THR A 313 -6.23 -14.70 5.35
N LEU A 314 -6.00 -14.92 4.06
CA LEU A 314 -5.57 -16.21 3.51
C LEU A 314 -4.18 -16.60 3.99
N ASP A 315 -3.24 -15.66 4.07
CA ASP A 315 -1.88 -15.92 4.57
C ASP A 315 -1.92 -16.37 6.05
N ILE A 316 -2.72 -15.70 6.91
CA ILE A 316 -2.91 -16.12 8.31
C ILE A 316 -3.60 -17.49 8.37
N TYR A 317 -4.68 -17.67 7.60
CA TYR A 317 -5.42 -18.92 7.52
C TYR A 317 -4.52 -20.08 7.17
N THR A 318 -3.68 -19.93 6.14
CA THR A 318 -2.73 -20.96 5.71
C THR A 318 -1.76 -21.32 6.83
N HIS A 319 -1.21 -20.32 7.52
CA HIS A 319 -0.25 -20.53 8.60
C HIS A 319 -0.89 -21.30 9.78
N VAL A 320 -2.07 -20.87 10.22
CA VAL A 320 -2.80 -21.52 11.32
C VAL A 320 -3.23 -22.94 10.95
N THR A 321 -3.73 -23.16 9.74
CA THR A 321 -4.17 -24.50 9.30
C THR A 321 -3.01 -25.45 9.10
N GLU A 322 -1.83 -25.00 8.68
CA GLU A 322 -0.61 -25.83 8.64
C GLU A 322 -0.22 -26.30 10.04
N LYS A 323 -0.27 -25.41 11.05
CA LYS A 323 -0.04 -25.76 12.44
C LYS A 323 -1.09 -26.77 12.94
N MET A 324 -2.37 -26.53 12.66
CA MET A 324 -3.46 -27.46 13.02
C MET A 324 -3.28 -28.85 12.40
N LYS A 325 -2.73 -28.96 11.19
CA LYS A 325 -2.41 -30.27 10.56
C LYS A 325 -1.31 -31.01 11.29
N LEU A 326 -0.28 -30.31 11.75
CA LEU A 326 0.78 -30.89 12.59
C LEU A 326 0.22 -31.40 13.92
N ASP A 327 -0.62 -30.60 14.57
CA ASP A 327 -1.30 -30.97 15.82
C ASP A 327 -2.25 -32.18 15.62
N LEU A 328 -2.94 -32.23 14.47
CA LEU A 328 -3.80 -33.35 14.13
C LEU A 328 -3.01 -34.67 14.04
N ARG A 329 -1.83 -34.65 13.40
CA ARG A 329 -0.97 -35.82 13.31
C ARG A 329 -0.58 -36.35 14.70
N THR A 330 -0.13 -35.43 15.57
CA THR A 330 0.24 -35.76 16.96
C THR A 330 -0.94 -36.32 17.75
N LYS A 331 -2.15 -35.75 17.55
CA LYS A 331 -3.39 -36.24 18.17
C LYS A 331 -3.81 -37.60 17.65
N LEU A 332 -3.66 -37.87 16.33
CA LEU A 332 -3.93 -39.16 15.74
C LEU A 332 -2.97 -40.22 16.26
N ASP A 333 -1.68 -39.91 16.38
CA ASP A 333 -0.68 -40.83 16.93
C ASP A 333 -1.01 -41.21 18.39
N LYS A 334 -1.46 -40.26 19.22
CA LYS A 334 -1.95 -40.51 20.58
C LYS A 334 -3.20 -41.38 20.59
N LEU A 335 -4.19 -41.07 19.77
CA LEU A 335 -5.42 -41.88 19.65
C LEU A 335 -5.12 -43.30 19.26
N CYS A 336 -4.25 -43.50 18.26
CA CYS A 336 -3.82 -44.83 17.85
C CYS A 336 -3.12 -45.59 18.98
N ALA A 337 -2.25 -44.92 19.75
CA ALA A 337 -1.58 -45.50 20.91
C ALA A 337 -2.59 -45.92 21.99
N ASP A 338 -3.56 -45.07 22.31
CA ASP A 338 -4.62 -45.34 23.29
C ASP A 338 -5.52 -46.50 22.85
N PHE A 339 -5.86 -46.56 21.56
CA PHE A 339 -6.61 -47.72 21.01
C PHE A 339 -5.82 -49.03 21.13
N ALA A 340 -4.52 -49.00 20.80
CA ALA A 340 -3.65 -50.16 20.90
C ALA A 340 -3.48 -50.66 22.36
N GLN A 341 -3.43 -49.72 23.34
CA GLN A 341 -3.38 -50.11 24.75
C GLN A 341 -4.69 -50.73 25.25
N LYS A 342 -5.85 -50.16 24.87
CA LYS A 342 -7.16 -50.72 25.23
C LYS A 342 -7.39 -52.12 24.68
N GLN A 343 -6.91 -52.42 23.46
CA GLN A 343 -7.00 -53.76 22.87
C GLN A 343 -6.13 -54.79 23.59
N LYS A 344 -4.99 -54.37 24.19
CA LYS A 344 -4.11 -55.24 24.98
C LYS A 344 -4.63 -55.52 26.39
N GLN A 345 -5.58 -54.72 26.88
CA GLN A 345 -6.19 -54.88 28.22
C GLN A 345 -7.60 -55.51 28.19
N ALA A 346 -8.11 -55.83 27.00
CA ALA A 346 -9.34 -56.61 26.87
C ALA A 346 -9.05 -58.10 27.21
N PRO A 347 -9.83 -58.73 28.10
CA PRO A 347 -9.60 -60.07 28.59
C PRO A 347 -9.76 -61.13 27.50
#